data_c63f7f9f62f56fc67a6d883d3eb4c649
#
_entry.id   c63f7f9f62f56fc67a6d883d3eb4c649
#
_cell.length_a   1.000
_cell.length_b   1.000
_cell.length_c   1.000
_cell.angle_alpha   90.00
_cell.angle_beta   90.00
_cell.angle_gamma   90.00
#
_symmetry.space_group_name_H-M   'P 1'
#
loop_
_entity.id
_entity.type
_entity.pdbx_description
1 polymer ?
#
loop_
_entity_poly.entity_id
_entity_poly.type
_entity_poly.pdbx_seq_one_letter_code
_entity_poly.pdbx_strand_id
1 'polypeptide(L)'
;NPIPINSPTRSSAMTAHKRHIVSILLQNEVGALTRVASLFSTRGYNIESLNVAPTDDPTVSRLTLVTRGTEAVVQQIVNQSLKLIDVINVDDMTRDQHIERELLLMKLRAPANQMENLRAAIKKAGARILSDDAESFTVELTDSESQINRFIAEAGNFGEVLEVVRSGALAISRGTETLRA
;
A
#
# COMPACT_ATOMS: atom_id res chain seq x y z
N ASN A 1 -16.06 42.05 12.45
CA ASN A 1 -15.93 41.42 11.11
C ASN A 1 -15.38 40.01 11.27
N PRO A 2 -16.15 38.95 10.97
CA PRO A 2 -15.64 37.60 10.98
C PRO A 2 -14.86 37.34 9.68
N ILE A 3 -13.66 36.75 9.82
CA ILE A 3 -12.81 36.30 8.74
C ILE A 3 -13.50 35.11 8.06
N PRO A 4 -13.68 35.07 6.72
CA PRO A 4 -14.25 33.93 6.05
C PRO A 4 -13.28 32.75 6.10
N ILE A 5 -13.74 31.63 6.64
CA ILE A 5 -13.06 30.34 6.56
C ILE A 5 -13.14 29.89 5.11
N ASN A 6 -12.03 29.99 4.39
CA ASN A 6 -11.92 29.58 3.02
C ASN A 6 -11.85 28.03 2.97
N SER A 7 -13.01 27.39 2.81
CA SER A 7 -13.09 25.97 2.51
C SER A 7 -12.47 25.76 1.12
N PRO A 8 -11.57 24.78 0.92
CA PRO A 8 -11.01 24.53 -0.41
C PRO A 8 -12.15 24.18 -1.37
N THR A 9 -12.26 24.96 -2.43
CA THR A 9 -13.24 24.75 -3.49
C THR A 9 -13.05 23.37 -4.11
N ARG A 10 -14.14 22.70 -4.46
CA ARG A 10 -14.18 21.39 -5.14
C ARG A 10 -13.19 21.28 -6.34
N SER A 11 -12.92 22.39 -6.99
CA SER A 11 -11.99 22.48 -8.13
C SER A 11 -10.53 22.25 -7.75
N SER A 12 -10.07 22.70 -6.57
CA SER A 12 -8.67 22.51 -6.15
C SER A 12 -8.37 21.08 -5.70
N ALA A 13 -9.38 20.36 -5.21
CA ALA A 13 -9.25 18.97 -4.84
C ALA A 13 -9.08 18.05 -6.06
N MET A 14 -9.71 18.38 -7.18
CA MET A 14 -9.65 17.59 -8.42
C MET A 14 -8.30 17.66 -9.13
N THR A 15 -7.48 18.67 -8.86
CA THR A 15 -6.15 18.86 -9.48
C THR A 15 -5.00 18.39 -8.60
N ALA A 16 -5.24 18.14 -7.31
CA ALA A 16 -4.20 17.68 -6.40
C ALA A 16 -3.81 16.22 -6.68
N HIS A 17 -2.50 15.97 -6.88
CA HIS A 17 -1.96 14.62 -6.97
C HIS A 17 -1.99 13.97 -5.58
N LYS A 18 -2.83 12.95 -5.42
CA LYS A 18 -2.99 12.20 -4.17
C LYS A 18 -2.59 10.74 -4.39
N ARG A 19 -2.26 10.09 -3.28
CA ARG A 19 -2.10 8.64 -3.23
C ARG A 19 -3.48 7.99 -3.23
N HIS A 20 -3.67 6.99 -4.08
CA HIS A 20 -4.89 6.20 -4.17
C HIS A 20 -4.59 4.72 -4.06
N ILE A 21 -5.48 3.99 -3.40
CA ILE A 21 -5.47 2.53 -3.35
C ILE A 21 -6.66 2.04 -4.15
N VAL A 22 -6.37 1.26 -5.18
CA VAL A 22 -7.39 0.68 -6.05
C VAL A 22 -7.38 -0.83 -5.89
N SER A 23 -8.54 -1.41 -5.62
CA SER A 23 -8.75 -2.86 -5.60
C SER A 23 -9.46 -3.31 -6.86
N ILE A 24 -8.95 -4.35 -7.48
CA ILE A 24 -9.50 -4.94 -8.70
C ILE A 24 -9.74 -6.44 -8.45
N LEU A 25 -10.98 -6.87 -8.64
CA LEU A 25 -11.29 -8.30 -8.76
C LEU A 25 -11.15 -8.73 -10.21
N LEU A 26 -10.40 -9.79 -10.43
CA LEU A 26 -10.17 -10.32 -11.76
C LEU A 26 -10.25 -11.84 -11.76
N GLN A 27 -10.54 -12.40 -12.93
CA GLN A 27 -10.50 -13.85 -13.14
C GLN A 27 -9.07 -14.34 -12.91
N ASN A 28 -8.92 -15.44 -12.16
CA ASN A 28 -7.62 -16.06 -11.89
C ASN A 28 -7.18 -16.91 -13.10
N GLU A 29 -6.91 -16.23 -14.21
CA GLU A 29 -6.51 -16.83 -15.47
C GLU A 29 -5.17 -16.33 -15.95
N VAL A 30 -4.52 -17.12 -16.79
CA VAL A 30 -3.25 -16.77 -17.43
C VAL A 30 -3.43 -15.49 -18.26
N GLY A 31 -2.58 -14.50 -18.01
CA GLY A 31 -2.57 -13.24 -18.75
C GLY A 31 -3.49 -12.14 -18.18
N ALA A 32 -4.36 -12.42 -17.22
CA ALA A 32 -5.23 -11.41 -16.60
C ALA A 32 -4.42 -10.26 -15.98
N LEU A 33 -3.41 -10.60 -15.16
CA LEU A 33 -2.48 -9.61 -14.58
C LEU A 33 -1.73 -8.82 -15.65
N THR A 34 -1.27 -9.50 -16.71
CA THR A 34 -0.54 -8.85 -17.81
C THR A 34 -1.40 -7.81 -18.51
N ARG A 35 -2.69 -8.10 -18.74
CA ARG A 35 -3.63 -7.16 -19.37
C ARG A 35 -3.86 -5.92 -18.50
N VAL A 36 -4.03 -6.09 -17.19
CA VAL A 36 -4.15 -4.96 -16.26
C VAL A 36 -2.85 -4.13 -16.23
N ALA A 37 -1.71 -4.77 -16.10
CA ALA A 37 -0.41 -4.08 -16.11
C ALA A 37 -0.15 -3.34 -17.42
N SER A 38 -0.53 -3.91 -18.56
CA SER A 38 -0.42 -3.29 -19.89
C SER A 38 -1.28 -2.04 -20.01
N LEU A 39 -2.48 -2.05 -19.43
CA LEU A 39 -3.35 -0.87 -19.37
C LEU A 39 -2.64 0.30 -18.68
N PHE A 40 -2.04 0.05 -17.52
CA PHE A 40 -1.31 1.08 -16.77
C PHE A 40 -0.09 1.59 -17.55
N SER A 41 0.69 0.68 -18.11
CA SER A 41 1.87 1.03 -18.92
C SER A 41 1.51 1.86 -20.15
N THR A 42 0.52 1.43 -20.91
CA THR A 42 0.08 2.10 -22.15
C THR A 42 -0.45 3.50 -21.89
N ARG A 43 -1.09 3.73 -20.76
CA ARG A 43 -1.66 5.01 -20.35
C ARG A 43 -0.71 5.89 -19.56
N GLY A 44 0.49 5.41 -19.24
CA GLY A 44 1.49 6.14 -18.45
C GLY A 44 1.10 6.33 -16.99
N TYR A 45 0.24 5.47 -16.44
CA TYR A 45 -0.09 5.48 -15.02
C TYR A 45 1.04 4.86 -14.21
N ASN A 46 1.42 5.50 -13.10
CA ASN A 46 2.45 4.99 -12.21
C ASN A 46 1.86 4.02 -11.19
N ILE A 47 2.48 2.85 -11.04
CA ILE A 47 2.18 1.89 -9.98
C ILE A 47 3.29 1.96 -8.94
N GLU A 48 2.97 2.38 -7.71
CA GLU A 48 3.93 2.41 -6.59
C GLU A 48 4.06 1.05 -5.92
N SER A 49 2.95 0.33 -5.77
CA SER A 49 2.93 -1.04 -5.26
C SER A 49 1.80 -1.85 -5.88
N LEU A 50 1.98 -3.16 -5.92
CA LEU A 50 1.05 -4.09 -6.51
C LEU A 50 1.09 -5.41 -5.75
N ASN A 51 -0.09 -5.88 -5.30
CA ASN A 51 -0.29 -7.19 -4.72
C ASN A 51 -1.37 -7.93 -5.51
N VAL A 52 -1.15 -9.21 -5.75
CA VAL A 52 -2.16 -10.08 -6.35
C VAL A 52 -2.18 -11.40 -5.60
N ALA A 53 -3.36 -11.84 -5.20
CA ALA A 53 -3.57 -13.15 -4.59
C ALA A 53 -4.98 -13.66 -4.91
N PRO A 54 -5.18 -14.98 -4.94
CA PRO A 54 -6.52 -15.57 -4.97
C PRO A 54 -7.36 -15.10 -3.78
N THR A 55 -8.68 -15.05 -3.98
CA THR A 55 -9.65 -14.85 -2.90
C THR A 55 -10.04 -16.20 -2.27
N ASP A 56 -11.09 -16.21 -1.46
CA ASP A 56 -11.75 -17.43 -1.01
C ASP A 56 -12.38 -18.24 -2.16
N ASP A 57 -12.66 -17.59 -3.29
CA ASP A 57 -12.97 -18.26 -4.55
C ASP A 57 -11.66 -18.40 -5.37
N PRO A 58 -11.17 -19.64 -5.62
CA PRO A 58 -9.92 -19.87 -6.34
C PRO A 58 -9.95 -19.43 -7.80
N THR A 59 -11.14 -19.17 -8.37
CA THR A 59 -11.31 -18.67 -9.73
C THR A 59 -11.18 -17.14 -9.82
N VAL A 60 -11.16 -16.46 -8.67
CA VAL A 60 -11.10 -15.00 -8.56
C VAL A 60 -9.87 -14.58 -7.80
N SER A 61 -9.09 -13.68 -8.37
CA SER A 61 -7.97 -13.02 -7.71
C SER A 61 -8.33 -11.58 -7.36
N ARG A 62 -7.78 -11.09 -6.26
CA ARG A 62 -7.82 -9.68 -5.88
C ARG A 62 -6.45 -9.05 -6.09
N LEU A 63 -6.43 -8.00 -6.89
CA LEU A 63 -5.29 -7.13 -7.10
C LEU A 63 -5.50 -5.86 -6.29
N THR A 64 -4.51 -5.46 -5.49
CA THR A 64 -4.50 -4.19 -4.78
C THR A 64 -3.30 -3.40 -5.25
N LEU A 65 -3.52 -2.21 -5.77
CA LEU A 65 -2.46 -1.35 -6.24
C LEU A 65 -2.52 0.04 -5.59
N VAL A 66 -1.35 0.63 -5.46
CA VAL A 66 -1.18 2.03 -5.05
C VAL A 66 -0.68 2.82 -6.25
N THR A 67 -1.34 3.93 -6.52
CA THR A 67 -0.96 4.87 -7.57
C THR A 67 -1.05 6.32 -7.06
N ARG A 68 -0.38 7.24 -7.72
CA ARG A 68 -0.54 8.68 -7.48
C ARG A 68 -1.10 9.36 -8.72
N GLY A 69 -2.10 10.20 -8.49
CA GLY A 69 -2.73 10.95 -9.56
C GLY A 69 -3.81 11.88 -9.05
N THR A 70 -4.42 12.60 -9.97
CA THR A 70 -5.63 13.37 -9.70
C THR A 70 -6.83 12.44 -9.62
N GLU A 71 -7.92 12.89 -9.00
CA GLU A 71 -9.17 12.12 -8.98
C GLU A 71 -9.67 11.77 -10.40
N ALA A 72 -9.48 12.67 -11.35
CA ALA A 72 -9.85 12.44 -12.75
C ALA A 72 -9.05 11.28 -13.36
N VAL A 73 -7.74 11.22 -13.10
CA VAL A 73 -6.87 10.11 -13.56
C VAL A 73 -7.29 8.79 -12.93
N VAL A 74 -7.53 8.78 -11.62
CA VAL A 74 -7.96 7.54 -10.93
C VAL A 74 -9.32 7.08 -11.41
N GLN A 75 -10.26 7.99 -11.66
CA GLN A 75 -11.54 7.64 -12.26
C GLN A 75 -11.38 7.05 -13.67
N GLN A 76 -10.43 7.54 -14.46
CA GLN A 76 -10.09 6.94 -15.75
C GLN A 76 -9.53 5.53 -15.57
N ILE A 77 -8.65 5.31 -14.59
CA ILE A 77 -8.10 3.98 -14.26
C ILE A 77 -9.25 3.00 -13.97
N VAL A 78 -10.16 3.38 -13.07
CA VAL A 78 -11.34 2.56 -12.74
C VAL A 78 -12.15 2.23 -13.98
N ASN A 79 -12.54 3.25 -14.76
CA ASN A 79 -13.39 3.08 -15.92
C ASN A 79 -12.73 2.24 -17.03
N GLN A 80 -11.42 2.38 -17.24
CA GLN A 80 -10.69 1.61 -18.26
C GLN A 80 -10.45 0.17 -17.78
N SER A 81 -10.19 -0.04 -16.50
CA SER A 81 -10.02 -1.38 -15.93
C SER A 81 -11.30 -2.20 -16.06
N LEU A 82 -12.47 -1.61 -15.82
CA LEU A 82 -13.78 -2.27 -15.98
C LEU A 82 -14.09 -2.72 -17.42
N LYS A 83 -13.35 -2.21 -18.41
CA LYS A 83 -13.52 -2.64 -19.82
C LYS A 83 -12.71 -3.90 -20.18
N LEU A 84 -11.78 -4.28 -19.31
CA LEU A 84 -10.98 -5.49 -19.55
C LEU A 84 -11.84 -6.74 -19.29
N ILE A 85 -11.74 -7.71 -20.19
CA ILE A 85 -12.59 -8.92 -20.15
C ILE A 85 -12.40 -9.74 -18.85
N ASP A 86 -11.19 -9.70 -18.28
CA ASP A 86 -10.88 -10.47 -17.07
C ASP A 86 -11.26 -9.73 -15.78
N VAL A 87 -11.62 -8.46 -15.86
CA VAL A 87 -11.94 -7.64 -14.69
C VAL A 87 -13.41 -7.81 -14.33
N ILE A 88 -13.65 -8.23 -13.09
CA ILE A 88 -14.98 -8.47 -12.56
C ILE A 88 -15.53 -7.21 -11.92
N ASN A 89 -14.71 -6.55 -11.08
CA ASN A 89 -15.10 -5.34 -10.37
C ASN A 89 -13.87 -4.51 -10.00
N VAL A 90 -14.06 -3.21 -9.78
CA VAL A 90 -13.00 -2.26 -9.41
C VAL A 90 -13.53 -1.27 -8.40
N ASP A 91 -12.73 -0.96 -7.38
CA ASP A 91 -13.07 0.04 -6.39
C ASP A 91 -11.86 0.92 -6.02
N ASP A 92 -12.08 2.22 -5.95
CA ASP A 92 -11.14 3.19 -5.37
C ASP A 92 -11.37 3.26 -3.86
N MET A 93 -10.63 2.44 -3.13
CA MET A 93 -10.72 2.29 -1.67
C MET A 93 -10.45 3.59 -0.91
N THR A 94 -9.80 4.58 -1.52
CA THR A 94 -9.48 5.86 -0.88
C THR A 94 -10.68 6.77 -0.71
N ARG A 95 -11.78 6.52 -1.41
CA ARG A 95 -13.01 7.32 -1.31
C ARG A 95 -13.77 7.08 -0.03
N ASP A 96 -13.66 5.87 0.51
CA ASP A 96 -14.41 5.41 1.67
C ASP A 96 -13.49 5.08 2.85
N GLN A 97 -14.09 4.83 4.00
CA GLN A 97 -13.34 4.37 5.16
C GLN A 97 -12.85 2.94 4.91
N HIS A 98 -11.55 2.78 4.95
CA HIS A 98 -10.89 1.48 4.76
C HIS A 98 -9.83 1.22 5.82
N ILE A 99 -9.43 -0.03 5.91
CA ILE A 99 -8.27 -0.46 6.69
C ILE A 99 -7.17 -0.80 5.69
N GLU A 100 -5.99 -0.24 5.92
CA GLU A 100 -4.80 -0.49 5.12
C GLU A 100 -3.74 -1.16 5.98
N ARG A 101 -3.07 -2.16 5.44
CA ARG A 101 -1.93 -2.84 6.05
C ARG A 101 -0.89 -3.22 5.01
N GLU A 102 0.35 -3.16 5.43
CA GLU A 102 1.52 -3.58 4.67
C GLU A 102 2.43 -4.38 5.57
N LEU A 103 3.07 -5.42 5.06
CA LEU A 103 4.08 -6.21 5.75
C LEU A 103 5.47 -5.71 5.35
N LEU A 104 6.28 -5.44 6.36
CA LEU A 104 7.70 -5.14 6.25
C LEU A 104 8.52 -6.29 6.83
N LEU A 105 9.54 -6.73 6.10
CA LEU A 105 10.66 -7.49 6.63
C LEU A 105 11.92 -6.62 6.46
N MET A 106 12.69 -6.47 7.52
CA MET A 106 13.87 -5.61 7.48
C MET A 106 15.02 -6.25 8.24
N LYS A 107 16.20 -6.19 7.64
CA LYS A 107 17.46 -6.63 8.27
C LYS A 107 18.26 -5.42 8.70
N LEU A 108 18.74 -5.45 9.93
CA LEU A 108 19.42 -4.35 10.61
C LEU A 108 20.71 -4.84 11.25
N ARG A 109 21.71 -3.97 11.27
CA ARG A 109 22.93 -4.11 12.05
C ARG A 109 23.09 -2.89 12.95
N ALA A 110 23.39 -3.11 14.24
CA ALA A 110 23.64 -1.98 15.15
C ALA A 110 24.95 -2.18 15.92
N PRO A 111 25.70 -1.10 16.17
CA PRO A 111 26.84 -1.14 17.07
C PRO A 111 26.35 -1.38 18.51
N ALA A 112 27.21 -1.97 19.32
CA ALA A 112 26.86 -2.40 20.69
C ALA A 112 26.26 -1.25 21.55
N ASN A 113 26.74 -0.02 21.38
CA ASN A 113 26.26 1.15 22.11
C ASN A 113 24.88 1.68 21.65
N GLN A 114 24.36 1.19 20.52
CA GLN A 114 23.03 1.56 20.00
C GLN A 114 22.02 0.41 20.10
N MET A 115 22.44 -0.74 20.54
CA MET A 115 21.64 -1.97 20.56
C MET A 115 20.34 -1.80 21.38
N GLU A 116 20.43 -1.19 22.57
CA GLU A 116 19.27 -0.96 23.43
C GLU A 116 18.29 0.05 22.80
N ASN A 117 18.81 1.11 22.18
CA ASN A 117 17.98 2.10 21.49
C ASN A 117 17.24 1.48 20.32
N LEU A 118 17.91 0.63 19.54
CA LEU A 118 17.26 -0.10 18.43
C LEU A 118 16.19 -1.06 18.94
N ARG A 119 16.45 -1.84 19.99
CA ARG A 119 15.45 -2.73 20.61
C ARG A 119 14.25 -1.95 21.14
N ALA A 120 14.47 -0.80 21.74
CA ALA A 120 13.40 0.08 22.22
C ALA A 120 12.55 0.61 21.05
N ALA A 121 13.16 1.00 19.93
CA ALA A 121 12.47 1.46 18.73
C ALA A 121 11.62 0.31 18.11
N ILE A 122 12.18 -0.89 18.03
CA ILE A 122 11.48 -2.09 17.55
C ILE A 122 10.23 -2.36 18.42
N LYS A 123 10.39 -2.37 19.74
CA LYS A 123 9.30 -2.59 20.69
C LYS A 123 8.22 -1.51 20.60
N LYS A 124 8.64 -0.24 20.55
CA LYS A 124 7.73 0.92 20.43
C LYS A 124 6.88 0.86 19.16
N ALA A 125 7.45 0.42 18.06
CA ALA A 125 6.73 0.25 16.79
C ALA A 125 5.79 -0.96 16.78
N GLY A 126 5.89 -1.86 17.75
CA GLY A 126 5.17 -3.13 17.75
C GLY A 126 5.74 -4.14 16.74
N ALA A 127 6.98 -3.93 16.31
CA ALA A 127 7.67 -4.85 15.42
C ALA A 127 8.13 -6.11 16.18
N ARG A 128 8.26 -7.20 15.45
CA ARG A 128 8.71 -8.50 15.99
C ARG A 128 10.11 -8.82 15.51
N ILE A 129 10.96 -9.29 16.40
CA ILE A 129 12.28 -9.82 16.04
C ILE A 129 12.09 -11.28 15.62
N LEU A 130 12.41 -11.59 14.36
CA LEU A 130 12.34 -12.94 13.80
C LEU A 130 13.66 -13.69 13.94
N SER A 131 14.79 -12.96 13.84
CA SER A 131 16.12 -13.48 14.02
C SER A 131 16.98 -12.47 14.78
N ASP A 132 17.77 -12.95 15.72
CA ASP A 132 18.67 -12.17 16.57
C ASP A 132 20.03 -12.87 16.54
N ASP A 133 20.80 -12.56 15.51
CA ASP A 133 22.14 -13.12 15.30
C ASP A 133 23.21 -12.18 15.85
N ALA A 134 24.44 -12.67 16.01
CA ALA A 134 25.53 -11.90 16.62
C ALA A 134 25.84 -10.57 15.92
N GLU A 135 25.51 -10.44 14.63
CA GLU A 135 25.83 -9.26 13.82
C GLU A 135 24.60 -8.56 13.24
N SER A 136 23.41 -9.15 13.28
CA SER A 136 22.22 -8.60 12.63
C SER A 136 20.91 -9.05 13.30
N PHE A 137 19.91 -8.21 13.13
CA PHE A 137 18.50 -8.51 13.44
C PHE A 137 17.69 -8.61 12.17
N THR A 138 16.74 -9.54 12.15
CA THR A 138 15.65 -9.53 11.18
C THR A 138 14.35 -9.23 11.91
N VAL A 139 13.65 -8.18 11.49
CA VAL A 139 12.42 -7.72 12.11
C VAL A 139 11.25 -7.75 11.13
N GLU A 140 10.06 -7.94 11.68
CA GLU A 140 8.79 -7.93 10.97
C GLU A 140 7.90 -6.83 11.56
N LEU A 141 7.27 -6.05 10.70
CA LEU A 141 6.24 -5.08 11.10
C LEU A 141 5.08 -5.12 10.12
N THR A 142 3.87 -5.19 10.65
CA THR A 142 2.63 -5.03 9.87
C THR A 142 1.91 -3.79 10.36
N ASP A 143 1.80 -2.78 9.50
CA ASP A 143 1.13 -1.51 9.82
C ASP A 143 0.74 -0.77 8.53
N SER A 144 0.24 0.47 8.66
CA SER A 144 0.04 1.38 7.53
C SER A 144 1.38 1.79 6.89
N GLU A 145 1.36 2.16 5.62
CA GLU A 145 2.56 2.64 4.90
C GLU A 145 3.29 3.76 5.66
N SER A 146 2.53 4.72 6.22
CA SER A 146 3.13 5.85 6.94
C SER A 146 3.87 5.42 8.21
N GLN A 147 3.33 4.43 8.95
CA GLN A 147 3.98 3.90 10.14
C GLN A 147 5.20 3.06 9.79
N ILE A 148 5.13 2.27 8.72
CA ILE A 148 6.27 1.51 8.20
C ILE A 148 7.40 2.45 7.79
N ASN A 149 7.10 3.51 7.03
CA ASN A 149 8.10 4.51 6.63
C ASN A 149 8.74 5.19 7.84
N ARG A 150 7.93 5.52 8.86
CA ARG A 150 8.42 6.10 10.11
C ARG A 150 9.37 5.14 10.84
N PHE A 151 9.00 3.88 10.94
CA PHE A 151 9.83 2.87 11.61
C PHE A 151 11.16 2.65 10.88
N ILE A 152 11.17 2.57 9.57
CA ILE A 152 12.41 2.45 8.78
C ILE A 152 13.34 3.63 9.05
N ALA A 153 12.82 4.86 9.04
CA ALA A 153 13.59 6.05 9.31
C ALA A 153 14.12 6.09 10.76
N GLU A 154 13.29 5.75 11.76
CA GLU A 154 13.66 5.72 13.17
C GLU A 154 14.73 4.64 13.44
N ALA A 155 14.56 3.45 12.93
CA ALA A 155 15.52 2.35 13.07
C ALA A 155 16.89 2.68 12.43
N GLY A 156 16.87 3.37 11.30
CA GLY A 156 18.08 3.84 10.61
C GLY A 156 18.91 4.84 11.39
N ASN A 157 18.34 5.51 12.41
CA ASN A 157 19.10 6.39 13.29
C ASN A 157 19.96 5.64 14.31
N PHE A 158 19.63 4.39 14.60
CA PHE A 158 20.31 3.57 15.61
C PHE A 158 21.19 2.48 15.02
N GLY A 159 21.05 2.21 13.73
CA GLY A 159 21.78 1.15 13.06
C GLY A 159 21.81 1.30 11.55
N GLU A 160 22.51 0.39 10.91
CA GLU A 160 22.57 0.25 9.46
C GLU A 160 21.40 -0.61 9.00
N VAL A 161 20.62 -0.13 8.05
CA VAL A 161 19.60 -0.90 7.35
C VAL A 161 20.29 -1.69 6.24
N LEU A 162 20.37 -3.00 6.38
CA LEU A 162 21.04 -3.88 5.42
C LEU A 162 20.12 -4.24 4.25
N GLU A 163 18.84 -4.48 4.55
CA GLU A 163 17.86 -4.92 3.55
C GLU A 163 16.46 -4.56 3.98
N VAL A 164 15.64 -4.15 3.02
CA VAL A 164 14.21 -3.85 3.21
C VAL A 164 13.42 -4.62 2.17
N VAL A 165 12.44 -5.41 2.64
CA VAL A 165 11.47 -6.11 1.81
C VAL A 165 10.08 -5.68 2.21
N ARG A 166 9.26 -5.26 1.26
CA ARG A 166 7.89 -4.77 1.49
C ARG A 166 6.91 -5.52 0.62
N SER A 167 5.76 -5.84 1.18
CA SER A 167 4.66 -6.45 0.42
C SER A 167 3.93 -5.44 -0.47
N GLY A 168 3.98 -4.15 -0.13
CA GLY A 168 3.01 -3.18 -0.64
C GLY A 168 1.69 -3.24 0.13
N ALA A 169 0.83 -2.24 -0.08
CA ALA A 169 -0.40 -2.09 0.68
C ALA A 169 -1.49 -3.09 0.28
N LEU A 170 -2.16 -3.64 1.29
CA LEU A 170 -3.45 -4.28 1.18
C LEU A 170 -4.51 -3.35 1.78
N ALA A 171 -5.73 -3.39 1.25
CA ALA A 171 -6.84 -2.59 1.75
C ALA A 171 -8.15 -3.38 1.76
N ILE A 172 -8.97 -3.11 2.76
CA ILE A 172 -10.32 -3.66 2.90
C ILE A 172 -11.26 -2.57 3.43
N SER A 173 -12.48 -2.52 2.93
CA SER A 173 -13.49 -1.58 3.39
C SER A 173 -13.85 -1.82 4.86
N ARG A 174 -14.20 -0.77 5.57
CA ARG A 174 -14.75 -0.89 6.93
C ARG A 174 -16.23 -1.27 6.87
N GLY A 175 -16.68 -1.93 7.94
CA GLY A 175 -18.09 -2.33 8.06
C GLY A 175 -18.44 -3.54 7.22
N THR A 176 -19.66 -3.55 6.69
CA THR A 176 -20.23 -4.69 5.95
C THR A 176 -20.07 -4.58 4.43
N GLU A 177 -19.57 -3.44 3.96
CA GLU A 177 -19.32 -3.25 2.52
C GLU A 177 -18.18 -4.15 2.04
N THR A 178 -18.38 -4.76 0.90
CA THR A 178 -17.42 -5.71 0.33
C THR A 178 -17.29 -5.50 -1.17
N LEU A 179 -16.07 -5.60 -1.68
CA LEU A 179 -15.84 -5.75 -3.10
C LEU A 179 -16.09 -7.20 -3.49
N ARG A 180 -17.13 -7.44 -4.25
CA ARG A 180 -17.56 -8.78 -4.69
C ARG A 180 -17.67 -8.87 -6.22
N ALA A 181 -17.60 -10.10 -6.68
CA ALA A 181 -17.89 -10.45 -8.07
C ALA A 181 -19.35 -10.25 -8.42
#